data_a0641ece3ee1bb8126de5924066e9f3b
#
_entry.id   a0641ece3ee1bb8126de5924066e9f3b
#
_cell.length_a   1.000
_cell.length_b   1.000
_cell.length_c   1.000
_cell.angle_alpha   90.00
_cell.angle_beta   90.00
_cell.angle_gamma   90.00
#
_symmetry.space_group_name_H-M   'P 1'
#
loop_
_entity.id
_entity.type
_entity.pdbx_description
1 polymer ?
#
loop_
_entity_poly.entity_id
_entity_poly.type
_entity_poly.pdbx_seq_one_letter_code
_entity_poly.pdbx_strand_id
1 'polypeptide(L)'
;TSAVRSQPELAAAGCLDIGNVSDSILDILYIQADRLWHAGQYTKIVPIYRLITRLDPQDEEAWACGAWILISGIAPTKKGASRKQCEEKGIEILKEGIRSNPDTYRLYWELGWVYYSWQKYEDALSLFDKSIQYDHPFYVETTRAHTLAKLGRYKEAVRQWEQVKEKYPHMRDVAEKFISQFKDAQDAP
;
A
#
# COMPACT_ATOMS: atom_id res chain seq x y z
N THR A 1 17.18 -27.82 -68.25
CA THR A 1 17.33 -26.64 -67.34
C THR A 1 16.00 -26.34 -66.71
N SER A 2 15.82 -26.91 -65.52
CA SER A 2 14.61 -26.76 -64.71
C SER A 2 14.88 -25.67 -63.71
N ALA A 3 14.10 -24.59 -63.77
CA ALA A 3 14.13 -23.51 -62.79
C ALA A 3 13.32 -23.92 -61.55
N VAL A 4 14.01 -24.09 -60.44
CA VAL A 4 13.40 -24.27 -59.12
C VAL A 4 12.86 -22.92 -58.69
N ARG A 5 11.54 -22.79 -58.63
CA ARG A 5 10.87 -21.65 -58.00
C ARG A 5 11.02 -21.79 -56.46
N SER A 6 11.78 -20.91 -55.90
CA SER A 6 11.81 -20.69 -54.44
C SER A 6 10.44 -20.25 -53.95
N GLN A 7 9.87 -21.02 -53.02
CA GLN A 7 8.68 -20.61 -52.26
C GLN A 7 9.05 -19.41 -51.37
N PRO A 8 8.20 -18.37 -51.27
CA PRO A 8 8.40 -17.35 -50.27
C PRO A 8 8.15 -17.96 -48.87
N GLU A 9 9.15 -17.80 -48.03
CA GLU A 9 9.04 -18.04 -46.60
C GLU A 9 7.76 -17.40 -46.07
N LEU A 10 6.88 -18.21 -45.49
CA LEU A 10 5.88 -17.76 -44.54
C LEU A 10 6.64 -17.34 -43.27
N ALA A 11 7.16 -16.11 -43.33
CA ALA A 11 7.74 -15.47 -42.19
C ALA A 11 6.68 -15.33 -41.10
N ALA A 12 6.97 -16.02 -40.03
CA ALA A 12 6.58 -15.72 -38.65
C ALA A 12 5.24 -14.97 -38.51
N ALA A 13 4.16 -15.71 -38.40
CA ALA A 13 3.03 -15.21 -37.61
C ALA A 13 3.60 -14.77 -36.26
N GLY A 14 3.64 -13.45 -36.05
CA GLY A 14 4.20 -12.89 -34.84
C GLY A 14 3.60 -13.59 -33.63
N CYS A 15 4.44 -14.19 -32.82
CA CYS A 15 4.07 -14.50 -31.44
C CYS A 15 3.53 -13.21 -30.88
N LEU A 16 2.21 -13.16 -30.65
CA LEU A 16 1.63 -12.12 -29.80
C LEU A 16 2.42 -12.16 -28.51
N ASP A 17 3.12 -11.09 -28.19
CA ASP A 17 3.83 -10.96 -26.94
C ASP A 17 2.76 -10.96 -25.84
N ILE A 18 2.63 -12.11 -25.19
CA ILE A 18 1.60 -12.35 -24.15
C ILE A 18 1.79 -11.35 -23.00
N GLY A 19 3.03 -10.90 -22.74
CA GLY A 19 3.34 -9.84 -21.77
C GLY A 19 2.65 -8.53 -22.13
N ASN A 20 2.75 -8.09 -23.37
CA ASN A 20 2.13 -6.84 -23.84
C ASN A 20 0.59 -6.89 -23.81
N VAL A 21 -0.02 -8.06 -24.00
CA VAL A 21 -1.48 -8.24 -23.86
C VAL A 21 -1.91 -8.17 -22.39
N SER A 22 -1.12 -8.75 -21.48
CA SER A 22 -1.38 -8.67 -20.03
C SER A 22 -1.34 -7.23 -19.53
N ASP A 23 -0.32 -6.47 -19.89
CA ASP A 23 -0.16 -5.06 -19.53
C ASP A 23 -1.36 -4.23 -20.04
N SER A 24 -1.78 -4.47 -21.29
CA SER A 24 -2.96 -3.78 -21.85
C SER A 24 -4.26 -4.10 -21.11
N ILE A 25 -4.41 -5.31 -20.58
CA ILE A 25 -5.58 -5.70 -19.78
C ILE A 25 -5.53 -4.99 -18.42
N LEU A 26 -4.36 -4.93 -17.78
CA LEU A 26 -4.20 -4.22 -16.51
C LEU A 26 -4.52 -2.74 -16.65
N ASP A 27 -4.03 -2.08 -17.70
CA ASP A 27 -4.34 -0.68 -18.01
C ASP A 27 -5.84 -0.44 -18.15
N ILE A 28 -6.55 -1.30 -18.89
CA ILE A 28 -8.01 -1.21 -19.05
C ILE A 28 -8.73 -1.36 -17.70
N LEU A 29 -8.27 -2.29 -16.86
CA LEU A 29 -8.86 -2.49 -15.53
C LEU A 29 -8.65 -1.29 -14.62
N TYR A 30 -7.46 -0.68 -14.62
CA TYR A 30 -7.18 0.54 -13.88
C TYR A 30 -8.03 1.73 -14.37
N ILE A 31 -8.14 1.94 -15.67
CA ILE A 31 -9.01 2.98 -16.25
C ILE A 31 -10.48 2.75 -15.85
N GLN A 32 -10.93 1.50 -15.84
CA GLN A 32 -12.28 1.17 -15.42
C GLN A 32 -12.50 1.41 -13.92
N ALA A 33 -11.52 1.07 -13.08
CA ALA A 33 -11.56 1.35 -11.65
C ALA A 33 -11.63 2.84 -11.37
N ASP A 34 -10.83 3.66 -12.06
CA ASP A 34 -10.84 5.12 -11.97
C ASP A 34 -12.19 5.73 -12.37
N ARG A 35 -12.78 5.30 -13.49
CA ARG A 35 -14.12 5.74 -13.91
C ARG A 35 -15.18 5.46 -12.85
N LEU A 36 -15.14 4.27 -12.26
CA LEU A 36 -16.08 3.87 -11.21
C LEU A 36 -15.86 4.66 -9.92
N TRP A 37 -14.60 5.01 -9.61
CA TRP A 37 -14.25 5.87 -8.51
C TRP A 37 -14.88 7.25 -8.65
N HIS A 38 -14.68 7.91 -9.78
CA HIS A 38 -15.28 9.21 -10.08
C HIS A 38 -16.83 9.17 -10.13
N ALA A 39 -17.41 8.02 -10.48
CA ALA A 39 -18.84 7.80 -10.43
C ALA A 39 -19.39 7.44 -9.04
N GLY A 40 -18.55 7.34 -8.00
CA GLY A 40 -18.93 6.93 -6.64
C GLY A 40 -19.39 5.48 -6.52
N GLN A 41 -19.08 4.62 -7.49
CA GLN A 41 -19.54 3.23 -7.55
C GLN A 41 -18.54 2.27 -6.89
N TYR A 42 -18.14 2.55 -5.65
CA TYR A 42 -17.08 1.86 -4.92
C TYR A 42 -17.24 0.34 -4.84
N THR A 43 -18.48 -0.16 -4.70
CA THR A 43 -18.71 -1.60 -4.62
C THR A 43 -18.36 -2.36 -5.90
N LYS A 44 -18.35 -1.68 -7.06
CA LYS A 44 -17.95 -2.27 -8.33
C LYS A 44 -16.43 -2.26 -8.56
N ILE A 45 -15.69 -1.47 -7.79
CA ILE A 45 -14.23 -1.35 -7.93
C ILE A 45 -13.53 -2.55 -7.29
N VAL A 46 -14.00 -3.02 -6.13
CA VAL A 46 -13.37 -4.14 -5.40
C VAL A 46 -13.15 -5.38 -6.26
N PRO A 47 -14.13 -5.88 -7.06
CA PRO A 47 -13.90 -7.00 -7.97
C PRO A 47 -12.82 -6.74 -9.02
N ILE A 48 -12.66 -5.48 -9.46
CA ILE A 48 -11.62 -5.10 -10.45
C ILE A 48 -10.24 -5.24 -9.82
N TYR A 49 -10.00 -4.68 -8.64
CA TYR A 49 -8.72 -4.84 -7.96
C TYR A 49 -8.43 -6.31 -7.60
N ARG A 50 -9.45 -7.10 -7.24
CA ARG A 50 -9.29 -8.54 -7.04
C ARG A 50 -8.92 -9.28 -8.33
N LEU A 51 -9.32 -8.79 -9.50
CA LEU A 51 -8.90 -9.33 -10.79
C LEU A 51 -7.46 -8.92 -11.09
N ILE A 52 -7.10 -7.65 -10.88
CA ILE A 52 -5.73 -7.15 -11.07
C ILE A 52 -4.76 -7.98 -10.21
N THR A 53 -5.03 -8.16 -8.92
CA THR A 53 -4.15 -8.94 -8.02
C THR A 53 -4.04 -10.43 -8.36
N ARG A 54 -4.96 -10.98 -9.17
CA ARG A 54 -4.85 -12.34 -9.72
C ARG A 54 -4.02 -12.39 -10.99
N LEU A 55 -4.08 -11.35 -11.83
CA LEU A 55 -3.31 -11.23 -13.05
C LEU A 55 -1.86 -10.85 -12.76
N ASP A 56 -1.66 -9.94 -11.81
CA ASP A 56 -0.37 -9.53 -11.29
C ASP A 56 -0.37 -9.53 -9.76
N PRO A 57 0.06 -10.62 -9.12
CA PRO A 57 0.19 -10.71 -7.67
C PRO A 57 1.28 -9.79 -7.08
N GLN A 58 2.19 -9.26 -7.91
CA GLN A 58 3.25 -8.34 -7.48
C GLN A 58 2.79 -6.88 -7.47
N ASP A 59 1.61 -6.58 -7.99
CA ASP A 59 1.05 -5.23 -7.98
C ASP A 59 0.58 -4.82 -6.57
N GLU A 60 1.50 -4.24 -5.80
CA GLU A 60 1.24 -3.73 -4.44
C GLU A 60 0.16 -2.65 -4.40
N GLU A 61 0.06 -1.82 -5.48
CA GLU A 61 -0.97 -0.77 -5.60
C GLU A 61 -2.37 -1.39 -5.61
N ALA A 62 -2.56 -2.45 -6.39
CA ALA A 62 -3.86 -3.11 -6.49
C ALA A 62 -4.30 -3.74 -5.15
N TRP A 63 -3.37 -4.34 -4.39
CA TRP A 63 -3.65 -4.83 -3.05
C TRP A 63 -4.04 -3.70 -2.09
N ALA A 64 -3.26 -2.62 -2.07
CA ALA A 64 -3.50 -1.47 -1.21
C ALA A 64 -4.84 -0.77 -1.52
N CYS A 65 -5.10 -0.46 -2.81
CA CYS A 65 -6.32 0.19 -3.25
C CYS A 65 -7.58 -0.66 -3.01
N GLY A 66 -7.51 -1.96 -3.30
CA GLY A 66 -8.61 -2.88 -3.06
C GLY A 66 -9.04 -2.94 -1.59
N ALA A 67 -8.07 -2.96 -0.69
CA ALA A 67 -8.29 -2.91 0.75
C ALA A 67 -8.82 -1.54 1.21
N TRP A 68 -8.20 -0.45 0.73
CA TRP A 68 -8.58 0.90 1.11
C TRP A 68 -10.03 1.21 0.73
N ILE A 69 -10.49 0.80 -0.46
CA ILE A 69 -11.89 0.99 -0.89
C ILE A 69 -12.86 0.28 0.06
N LEU A 70 -12.53 -0.93 0.51
CA LEU A 70 -13.38 -1.65 1.47
C LEU A 70 -13.43 -0.95 2.83
N ILE A 71 -12.28 -0.56 3.36
CA ILE A 71 -12.14 -0.03 4.73
C ILE A 71 -12.58 1.42 4.80
N SER A 72 -12.13 2.27 3.87
CA SER A 72 -12.34 3.72 3.91
C SER A 72 -13.47 4.20 3.02
N GLY A 73 -13.77 3.50 1.92
CA GLY A 73 -14.83 3.86 0.98
C GLY A 73 -16.18 3.23 1.33
N ILE A 74 -16.22 1.92 1.59
CA ILE A 74 -17.47 1.17 1.75
C ILE A 74 -17.86 1.00 3.22
N ALA A 75 -16.95 0.58 4.09
CA ALA A 75 -17.26 0.30 5.49
C ALA A 75 -17.93 1.48 6.22
N PRO A 76 -17.53 2.76 6.04
CA PRO A 76 -18.20 3.88 6.71
C PRO A 76 -19.67 4.06 6.29
N THR A 77 -20.08 3.55 5.12
CA THR A 77 -21.48 3.59 4.66
C THR A 77 -22.34 2.48 5.28
N LYS A 78 -21.74 1.54 6.02
CA LYS A 78 -22.38 0.38 6.63
C LYS A 78 -22.45 0.53 8.14
N LYS A 79 -23.28 -0.30 8.77
CA LYS A 79 -23.44 -0.35 10.24
C LYS A 79 -23.29 -1.77 10.75
N GLY A 80 -22.95 -1.90 12.03
CA GLY A 80 -22.91 -3.19 12.73
C GLY A 80 -22.06 -4.25 12.01
N ALA A 81 -22.62 -5.45 11.90
CA ALA A 81 -21.92 -6.60 11.32
C ALA A 81 -21.44 -6.38 9.88
N SER A 82 -22.22 -5.66 9.05
CA SER A 82 -21.86 -5.39 7.66
C SER A 82 -20.65 -4.46 7.54
N ARG A 83 -20.51 -3.50 8.43
CA ARG A 83 -19.31 -2.65 8.50
C ARG A 83 -18.09 -3.50 8.86
N LYS A 84 -18.19 -4.25 9.95
CA LYS A 84 -17.10 -5.13 10.42
C LYS A 84 -16.66 -6.12 9.34
N GLN A 85 -17.59 -6.70 8.59
CA GLN A 85 -17.27 -7.60 7.48
C GLN A 85 -16.47 -6.91 6.36
N CYS A 86 -16.78 -5.64 6.02
CA CYS A 86 -16.00 -4.89 5.05
C CYS A 86 -14.57 -4.61 5.56
N GLU A 87 -14.44 -4.21 6.83
CA GLU A 87 -13.16 -3.95 7.49
C GLU A 87 -12.29 -5.23 7.53
N GLU A 88 -12.86 -6.37 7.93
CA GLU A 88 -12.18 -7.66 7.96
C GLU A 88 -11.71 -8.13 6.58
N LYS A 89 -12.55 -7.98 5.55
CA LYS A 89 -12.18 -8.31 4.17
C LYS A 89 -11.06 -7.43 3.64
N GLY A 90 -11.06 -6.14 3.97
CA GLY A 90 -9.98 -5.23 3.59
C GLY A 90 -8.65 -5.62 4.25
N ILE A 91 -8.66 -5.97 5.55
CA ILE A 91 -7.47 -6.50 6.24
C ILE A 91 -6.98 -7.79 5.58
N GLU A 92 -7.89 -8.70 5.20
CA GLU A 92 -7.53 -9.95 4.55
C GLU A 92 -6.83 -9.69 3.21
N ILE A 93 -7.33 -8.75 2.40
CA ILE A 93 -6.68 -8.34 1.14
C ILE A 93 -5.24 -7.87 1.39
N LEU A 94 -5.00 -7.00 2.40
CA LEU A 94 -3.63 -6.56 2.73
C LEU A 94 -2.74 -7.72 3.18
N LYS A 95 -3.27 -8.65 3.98
CA LYS A 95 -2.53 -9.85 4.41
C LYS A 95 -2.23 -10.79 3.26
N GLU A 96 -3.13 -10.94 2.28
CA GLU A 96 -2.87 -11.70 1.05
C GLU A 96 -1.76 -11.01 0.25
N GLY A 97 -1.85 -9.69 0.07
CA GLY A 97 -0.83 -8.90 -0.61
C GLY A 97 0.55 -9.03 0.02
N ILE A 98 0.65 -8.97 1.36
CA ILE A 98 1.90 -9.21 2.10
C ILE A 98 2.45 -10.62 1.85
N ARG A 99 1.60 -11.65 1.76
CA ARG A 99 2.07 -13.01 1.44
C ARG A 99 2.61 -13.12 0.01
N SER A 100 2.05 -12.37 -0.93
CA SER A 100 2.52 -12.32 -2.32
C SER A 100 3.77 -11.43 -2.48
N ASN A 101 3.92 -10.43 -1.62
CA ASN A 101 5.00 -9.42 -1.65
C ASN A 101 5.64 -9.32 -0.26
N PRO A 102 6.41 -10.33 0.20
CA PRO A 102 6.91 -10.34 1.58
C PRO A 102 7.94 -9.25 1.88
N ASP A 103 8.62 -8.75 0.85
CA ASP A 103 9.70 -7.76 0.95
C ASP A 103 9.23 -6.30 0.70
N THR A 104 7.94 -6.04 0.89
CA THR A 104 7.35 -4.73 0.70
C THR A 104 7.34 -3.90 1.99
N TYR A 105 7.77 -2.63 1.92
CA TYR A 105 7.47 -1.68 3.00
C TYR A 105 6.00 -1.28 2.97
N ARG A 106 5.43 -1.16 1.75
CA ARG A 106 4.16 -0.50 1.48
C ARG A 106 2.99 -1.22 2.13
N LEU A 107 2.83 -2.52 1.88
CA LEU A 107 1.67 -3.25 2.39
C LEU A 107 1.71 -3.42 3.92
N TYR A 108 2.90 -3.52 4.51
CA TYR A 108 3.04 -3.45 5.96
C TYR A 108 2.64 -2.07 6.50
N TRP A 109 3.05 -0.99 5.82
CA TRP A 109 2.68 0.36 6.21
C TRP A 109 1.18 0.59 6.09
N GLU A 110 0.54 0.17 4.99
CA GLU A 110 -0.91 0.29 4.76
C GLU A 110 -1.71 -0.44 5.86
N LEU A 111 -1.33 -1.67 6.19
CA LEU A 111 -1.97 -2.43 7.26
C LEU A 111 -1.74 -1.77 8.63
N GLY A 112 -0.53 -1.28 8.88
CA GLY A 112 -0.20 -0.52 10.08
C GLY A 112 -1.03 0.75 10.20
N TRP A 113 -1.24 1.46 9.09
CA TRP A 113 -2.08 2.67 9.05
C TRP A 113 -3.55 2.38 9.37
N VAL A 114 -4.09 1.24 8.91
CA VAL A 114 -5.43 0.80 9.29
C VAL A 114 -5.53 0.63 10.81
N TYR A 115 -4.61 -0.09 11.43
CA TYR A 115 -4.61 -0.26 12.88
C TYR A 115 -4.36 1.05 13.64
N TYR A 116 -3.49 1.92 13.13
CA TYR A 116 -3.28 3.26 13.69
C TYR A 116 -4.57 4.08 13.70
N SER A 117 -5.32 4.08 12.61
CA SER A 117 -6.59 4.81 12.50
C SER A 117 -7.65 4.30 13.48
N TRP A 118 -7.57 3.04 13.87
CA TRP A 118 -8.41 2.42 14.89
C TRP A 118 -7.85 2.53 16.31
N GLN A 119 -6.79 3.30 16.50
CA GLN A 119 -6.10 3.51 17.77
C GLN A 119 -5.48 2.24 18.38
N LYS A 120 -5.25 1.21 17.55
CA LYS A 120 -4.55 -0.02 17.93
C LYS A 120 -3.05 0.18 17.71
N TYR A 121 -2.45 1.04 18.53
CA TYR A 121 -1.12 1.56 18.30
C TYR A 121 -0.01 0.51 18.43
N GLU A 122 -0.15 -0.49 19.30
CA GLU A 122 0.81 -1.60 19.43
C GLU A 122 0.83 -2.47 18.17
N ASP A 123 -0.36 -2.83 17.65
CA ASP A 123 -0.48 -3.59 16.41
C ASP A 123 0.10 -2.79 15.22
N ALA A 124 -0.20 -1.48 15.16
CA ALA A 124 0.32 -0.58 14.15
C ALA A 124 1.85 -0.48 14.22
N LEU A 125 2.43 -0.29 15.42
CA LEU A 125 3.86 -0.20 15.62
C LEU A 125 4.60 -1.45 15.15
N SER A 126 4.07 -2.64 15.46
CA SER A 126 4.65 -3.92 15.01
C SER A 126 4.73 -4.01 13.48
N LEU A 127 3.77 -3.44 12.76
CA LEU A 127 3.75 -3.41 11.30
C LEU A 127 4.69 -2.34 10.74
N PHE A 128 4.77 -1.18 11.37
CA PHE A 128 5.73 -0.15 10.99
C PHE A 128 7.17 -0.59 11.27
N ASP A 129 7.41 -1.35 12.34
CA ASP A 129 8.72 -1.98 12.62
C ASP A 129 9.14 -2.97 11.52
N LYS A 130 8.19 -3.63 10.86
CA LYS A 130 8.47 -4.45 9.67
C LYS A 130 8.70 -3.59 8.45
N SER A 131 7.86 -2.58 8.24
CA SER A 131 7.93 -1.70 7.08
C SER A 131 9.28 -0.99 6.96
N ILE A 132 9.88 -0.52 8.06
CA ILE A 132 11.19 0.16 8.04
C ILE A 132 12.39 -0.75 7.72
N GLN A 133 12.20 -2.06 7.65
CA GLN A 133 13.27 -3.00 7.29
C GLN A 133 13.57 -3.04 5.79
N TYR A 134 12.68 -2.49 4.97
CA TYR A 134 12.80 -2.42 3.53
C TYR A 134 13.14 -1.00 3.08
N ASP A 135 13.53 -0.82 1.82
CA ASP A 135 13.67 0.52 1.25
C ASP A 135 12.31 1.23 1.25
N HIS A 136 12.28 2.42 1.85
CA HIS A 136 11.03 3.12 2.14
C HIS A 136 11.20 4.64 2.14
N PRO A 137 10.14 5.41 1.83
CA PRO A 137 10.15 6.86 1.95
C PRO A 137 10.05 7.33 3.41
N PHE A 138 10.43 8.58 3.64
CA PHE A 138 10.51 9.19 4.99
C PHE A 138 9.24 9.07 5.83
N TYR A 139 8.07 9.05 5.19
CA TYR A 139 6.79 9.03 5.91
C TYR A 139 6.59 7.73 6.71
N VAL A 140 7.24 6.65 6.37
CA VAL A 140 7.19 5.39 7.14
C VAL A 140 7.82 5.60 8.51
N GLU A 141 8.99 6.22 8.57
CA GLU A 141 9.70 6.51 9.81
C GLU A 141 8.95 7.56 10.65
N THR A 142 8.40 8.59 10.02
CA THR A 142 7.63 9.62 10.74
C THR A 142 6.33 9.06 11.32
N THR A 143 5.64 8.18 10.59
CA THR A 143 4.43 7.50 11.09
C THR A 143 4.75 6.61 12.29
N ARG A 144 5.88 5.88 12.23
CA ARG A 144 6.38 5.09 13.34
C ARG A 144 6.68 5.95 14.58
N ALA A 145 7.36 7.08 14.38
CA ALA A 145 7.67 8.02 15.47
C ALA A 145 6.40 8.57 16.14
N HIS A 146 5.40 8.93 15.36
CA HIS A 146 4.09 9.34 15.87
C HIS A 146 3.38 8.22 16.64
N THR A 147 3.48 6.99 16.17
CA THR A 147 2.88 5.82 16.85
C THR A 147 3.53 5.59 18.21
N LEU A 148 4.86 5.70 18.29
CA LEU A 148 5.59 5.64 19.57
C LEU A 148 5.10 6.72 20.56
N ALA A 149 4.91 7.95 20.08
CA ALA A 149 4.39 9.03 20.91
C ALA A 149 2.94 8.77 21.38
N LYS A 150 2.08 8.17 20.52
CA LYS A 150 0.72 7.77 20.90
C LYS A 150 0.70 6.70 22.00
N LEU A 151 1.76 5.89 22.09
CA LEU A 151 1.97 4.90 23.13
C LEU A 151 2.63 5.45 24.40
N GLY A 152 2.91 6.77 24.47
CA GLY A 152 3.64 7.40 25.58
C GLY A 152 5.15 7.06 25.58
N ARG A 153 5.67 6.40 24.54
CA ARG A 153 7.08 6.02 24.38
C ARG A 153 7.90 7.20 23.85
N TYR A 154 7.83 8.34 24.55
CA TYR A 154 8.41 9.61 24.05
C TYR A 154 9.89 9.56 23.81
N LYS A 155 10.66 8.86 24.67
CA LYS A 155 12.13 8.70 24.47
C LYS A 155 12.46 8.05 23.13
N GLU A 156 11.69 7.05 22.74
CA GLU A 156 11.88 6.34 21.47
C GLU A 156 11.38 7.18 20.29
N ALA A 157 10.28 7.89 20.44
CA ALA A 157 9.79 8.82 19.45
C ALA A 157 10.81 9.93 19.15
N VAL A 158 11.44 10.51 20.19
CA VAL A 158 12.51 11.52 20.02
C VAL A 158 13.68 10.95 19.25
N ARG A 159 14.18 9.75 19.62
CA ARG A 159 15.29 9.10 18.89
C ARG A 159 14.96 8.86 17.42
N GLN A 160 13.74 8.44 17.14
CA GLN A 160 13.30 8.23 15.75
C GLN A 160 13.26 9.55 14.98
N TRP A 161 12.78 10.64 15.60
CA TRP A 161 12.77 11.95 14.96
C TRP A 161 14.19 12.53 14.77
N GLU A 162 15.14 12.23 15.67
CA GLU A 162 16.55 12.57 15.48
C GLU A 162 17.12 11.85 14.25
N GLN A 163 16.81 10.57 14.05
CA GLN A 163 17.21 9.82 12.85
C GLN A 163 16.57 10.40 11.57
N VAL A 164 15.29 10.73 11.59
CA VAL A 164 14.59 11.38 10.47
C VAL A 164 15.26 12.72 10.11
N LYS A 165 15.62 13.53 11.11
CA LYS A 165 16.29 14.80 10.91
C LYS A 165 17.66 14.66 10.23
N GLU A 166 18.42 13.62 10.57
CA GLU A 166 19.72 13.33 9.97
C GLU A 166 19.60 12.77 8.56
N LYS A 167 18.72 11.80 8.37
CA LYS A 167 18.55 11.09 7.10
C LYS A 167 17.84 11.90 6.03
N TYR A 168 16.90 12.79 6.44
CA TYR A 168 16.04 13.56 5.53
C TYR A 168 16.17 15.07 5.81
N PRO A 169 17.14 15.79 5.19
CA PRO A 169 17.40 17.21 5.47
C PRO A 169 16.20 18.13 5.30
N HIS A 170 15.28 17.80 4.37
CA HIS A 170 14.04 18.57 4.12
C HIS A 170 13.01 18.41 5.27
N MET A 171 13.18 17.43 6.16
CA MET A 171 12.31 17.21 7.32
C MET A 171 12.86 17.85 8.61
N ARG A 172 14.00 18.55 8.55
CA ARG A 172 14.70 19.08 9.74
C ARG A 172 13.80 19.89 10.64
N ASP A 173 13.15 20.91 10.13
CA ASP A 173 12.32 21.83 10.94
C ASP A 173 11.13 21.11 11.56
N VAL A 174 10.52 20.18 10.80
CA VAL A 174 9.42 19.35 11.28
C VAL A 174 9.89 18.42 12.39
N ALA A 175 11.05 17.79 12.20
CA ALA A 175 11.64 16.90 13.18
C ALA A 175 11.99 17.64 14.48
N GLU A 176 12.62 18.81 14.41
CA GLU A 176 12.97 19.63 15.58
C GLU A 176 11.73 20.03 16.38
N LYS A 177 10.66 20.39 15.71
CA LYS A 177 9.36 20.69 16.37
C LYS A 177 8.85 19.49 17.18
N PHE A 178 8.82 18.29 16.60
CA PHE A 178 8.33 17.09 17.29
C PHE A 178 9.29 16.61 18.39
N ILE A 179 10.60 16.75 18.19
CA ILE A 179 11.62 16.46 19.21
C ILE A 179 11.37 17.32 20.45
N SER A 180 11.19 18.65 20.28
CA SER A 180 10.88 19.56 21.40
C SER A 180 9.57 19.15 22.07
N GLN A 181 8.49 18.99 21.29
CA GLN A 181 7.17 18.64 21.83
C GLN A 181 7.19 17.35 22.66
N PHE A 182 7.93 16.34 22.23
CA PHE A 182 7.96 15.04 22.91
C PHE A 182 8.91 15.03 24.09
N LYS A 183 9.96 15.87 24.11
CA LYS A 183 10.77 16.11 25.31
C LYS A 183 9.95 16.79 26.39
N ASP A 184 9.20 17.85 26.04
CA ASP A 184 8.33 18.54 26.99
C ASP A 184 7.24 17.59 27.56
N ALA A 185 6.68 16.72 26.74
CA ALA A 185 5.69 15.72 27.17
C ALA A 185 6.29 14.62 28.06
N GLN A 186 7.57 14.30 27.91
CA GLN A 186 8.29 13.33 28.76
C GLN A 186 8.54 13.89 30.16
N ASP A 187 8.79 15.20 30.26
CA ASP A 187 9.13 15.89 31.49
C ASP A 187 7.88 16.41 32.24
N ALA A 188 6.69 16.24 31.65
CA ALA A 188 5.43 16.59 32.29
C ALA A 188 5.15 15.66 33.49
N PRO A 189 4.71 16.19 34.66
CA PRO A 189 4.48 15.42 35.86
C PRO A 189 3.34 14.41 35.76
#